data_9894bd7aa5f21d4ba6c3750dec62a182
#
_entry.id   9894bd7aa5f21d4ba6c3750dec62a182
#
_cell.length_a   1.000
_cell.length_b   1.000
_cell.length_c   1.000
_cell.angle_alpha   90.00
_cell.angle_beta   90.00
_cell.angle_gamma   90.00
#
_symmetry.space_group_name_H-M   'P 1'
#
loop_
_entity.id
_entity.type
_entity.pdbx_description
1 polymer ?
#
loop_
_entity_poly.entity_id
_entity_poly.type
_entity_poly.pdbx_seq_one_letter_code
_entity_poly.pdbx_strand_id
1 'polypeptide(L)'
;MKKVTLLLVSAAVLVGCGNTLTEREKAELGGAQLISEAREALVGADYTTAVALIDSIRAAYPLALNAREEGILLKDSVLLEQACEELRNAKEIAGDTIDMEELQMKVTFYERKLQHDIEQKQAH
;
A
#
# COMPACT_ATOMS: atom_id res chain seq x y z
N MET A 1 7.76 25.03 -23.09
CA MET A 1 7.45 24.93 -22.68
C MET A 1 6.43 24.80 -22.06
N LYS A 2 6.06 24.76 -21.73
CA LYS A 2 5.38 24.69 -21.18
C LYS A 2 4.53 24.78 -20.39
N LYS A 3 4.13 24.88 -19.93
CA LYS A 3 3.58 25.03 -19.27
C LYS A 3 2.59 24.74 -18.62
N VAL A 4 2.23 24.80 -18.08
CA VAL A 4 1.61 24.53 -17.45
C VAL A 4 0.70 24.77 -16.76
N THR A 5 0.24 24.80 -16.36
CA THR A 5 -0.35 25.09 -15.80
C THR A 5 -1.32 25.00 -15.11
N LEU A 6 -1.66 25.03 -14.73
CA LEU A 6 -2.31 25.06 -14.14
C LEU A 6 -3.27 24.91 -13.51
N LEU A 7 -3.61 24.93 -13.13
CA LEU A 7 -4.27 24.90 -12.66
C LEU A 7 -5.13 24.81 -11.93
N LEU A 8 -5.27 24.86 -11.48
CA LEU A 8 -5.76 24.89 -10.87
C LEU A 8 -6.74 24.77 -10.23
N VAL A 9 -6.98 24.86 -9.91
CA VAL A 9 -7.65 24.82 -9.46
C VAL A 9 -8.49 24.86 -8.77
N SER A 10 -8.71 24.95 -8.48
CA SER A 10 -9.36 25.16 -7.97
C SER A 10 -10.28 24.97 -7.25
N ALA A 11 -10.45 24.68 -7.12
CA ALA A 11 -11.16 24.43 -6.65
C ALA A 11 -11.92 24.53 -5.72
N ALA A 12 -11.82 24.47 -5.32
CA ALA A 12 -12.26 24.53 -4.41
C ALA A 12 -13.40 24.76 -3.94
N VAL A 13 -13.58 25.04 -3.88
CA VAL A 13 -14.45 25.31 -3.53
C VAL A 13 -15.39 25.09 -2.92
N LEU A 14 -15.69 24.74 -2.93
CA LEU A 14 -16.54 24.49 -2.54
C LEU A 14 -17.14 24.51 -1.54
N VAL A 15 -16.81 24.53 -1.13
CA VAL A 15 -17.25 24.45 -0.11
C VAL A 15 -18.36 24.81 0.33
N GLY A 16 -18.52 25.10 0.45
CA GLY A 16 -19.48 25.54 0.95
C GLY A 16 -20.46 25.09 1.55
N CYS A 17 -21.17 25.05 1.60
CA CYS A 17 -22.30 24.57 2.07
C CYS A 17 -22.36 24.17 3.44
N GLY A 18 -21.55 24.47 4.20
CA GLY A 18 -21.69 24.14 5.58
C GLY A 18 -21.61 22.69 5.92
N ASN A 19 -21.26 21.85 4.98
CA ASN A 19 -21.02 20.48 5.32
C ASN A 19 -19.61 20.34 5.80
N THR A 20 -19.45 20.19 7.11
CA THR A 20 -18.14 19.91 7.64
C THR A 20 -17.93 18.41 7.68
N LEU A 21 -16.75 17.98 7.35
CA LEU A 21 -16.40 16.56 7.40
C LEU A 21 -16.29 16.12 8.87
N THR A 22 -16.75 14.91 9.15
CA THR A 22 -16.53 14.32 10.46
C THR A 22 -15.05 14.01 10.63
N GLU A 23 -14.64 13.76 11.87
CA GLU A 23 -13.25 13.37 12.14
C GLU A 23 -12.89 12.09 11.41
N ARG A 24 -13.83 11.15 11.32
CA ARG A 24 -13.59 9.93 10.58
C ARG A 24 -13.42 10.19 9.08
N GLU A 25 -14.27 11.03 8.51
CA GLU A 25 -14.14 11.36 7.09
C GLU A 25 -12.81 12.02 6.77
N LYS A 26 -12.35 12.92 7.64
CA LYS A 26 -11.04 13.54 7.48
C LYS A 26 -9.92 12.50 7.56
N ALA A 27 -10.03 11.58 8.51
CA ALA A 27 -9.05 10.53 8.68
C ALA A 27 -9.02 9.62 7.44
N GLU A 28 -10.20 9.26 6.90
CA GLU A 28 -10.24 8.41 5.70
C GLU A 28 -9.60 9.11 4.50
N LEU A 29 -9.79 10.42 4.36
CA LEU A 29 -9.12 11.14 3.28
C LEU A 29 -7.59 11.10 3.43
N GLY A 30 -7.11 11.32 4.65
CA GLY A 30 -5.67 11.23 4.92
C GLY A 30 -5.12 9.83 4.70
N GLY A 31 -5.86 8.84 5.18
CA GLY A 31 -5.48 7.44 4.99
C GLY A 31 -5.46 7.04 3.52
N ALA A 32 -6.47 7.48 2.76
CA ALA A 32 -6.53 7.19 1.33
C ALA A 32 -5.35 7.80 0.57
N GLN A 33 -4.90 8.98 0.99
CA GLN A 33 -3.72 9.61 0.40
C GLN A 33 -2.48 8.74 0.62
N LEU A 34 -2.30 8.23 1.84
CA LEU A 34 -1.16 7.36 2.13
C LEU A 34 -1.24 6.05 1.35
N ILE A 35 -2.44 5.50 1.17
CA ILE A 35 -2.61 4.30 0.34
C ILE A 35 -2.18 4.60 -1.10
N SER A 36 -2.60 5.73 -1.65
CA SER A 36 -2.23 6.13 -3.01
C SER A 36 -0.71 6.24 -3.16
N GLU A 37 -0.07 6.89 -2.21
CA GLU A 37 1.39 7.03 -2.22
C GLU A 37 2.10 5.68 -2.09
N ALA A 38 1.55 4.79 -1.26
CA ALA A 38 2.12 3.45 -1.11
C ALA A 38 2.00 2.65 -2.40
N ARG A 39 0.89 2.79 -3.13
CA ARG A 39 0.73 2.12 -4.42
C ARG A 39 1.75 2.65 -5.45
N GLU A 40 2.01 3.94 -5.44
CA GLU A 40 3.03 4.52 -6.32
C GLU A 40 4.41 3.98 -5.97
N ALA A 41 4.72 3.88 -4.67
CA ALA A 41 5.98 3.31 -4.24
C ALA A 41 6.12 1.85 -4.69
N LEU A 42 5.04 1.09 -4.60
CA LEU A 42 5.04 -0.31 -5.04
C LEU A 42 5.32 -0.41 -6.56
N VAL A 43 4.68 0.45 -7.36
CA VAL A 43 4.91 0.47 -8.80
C VAL A 43 6.39 0.73 -9.10
N GLY A 44 7.05 1.55 -8.30
CA GLY A 44 8.48 1.83 -8.43
C GLY A 44 9.37 0.80 -7.76
N ALA A 45 8.80 -0.28 -7.25
CA ALA A 45 9.53 -1.33 -6.52
C ALA A 45 10.26 -0.80 -5.28
N ASP A 46 9.76 0.27 -4.71
CA ASP A 46 10.29 0.82 -3.46
C ASP A 46 9.48 0.24 -2.29
N TYR A 47 9.78 -1.01 -1.98
CA TYR A 47 9.01 -1.78 -1.00
C TYR A 47 9.11 -1.19 0.41
N THR A 48 10.28 -0.71 0.77
CA THR A 48 10.50 -0.12 2.10
C THR A 48 9.62 1.11 2.32
N THR A 49 9.58 2.00 1.33
CA THR A 49 8.72 3.19 1.40
C THR A 49 7.25 2.80 1.42
N ALA A 50 6.86 1.84 0.58
CA ALA A 50 5.47 1.38 0.54
C ALA A 50 5.02 0.88 1.91
N VAL A 51 5.82 0.02 2.55
CA VAL A 51 5.49 -0.52 3.87
C VAL A 51 5.42 0.60 4.92
N ALA A 52 6.38 1.52 4.88
CA ALA A 52 6.41 2.63 5.85
C ALA A 52 5.18 3.51 5.74
N LEU A 53 4.73 3.80 4.51
CA LEU A 53 3.53 4.60 4.29
C LEU A 53 2.29 3.88 4.82
N ILE A 54 2.17 2.58 4.55
CA ILE A 54 1.04 1.80 5.04
C ILE A 54 1.03 1.76 6.57
N ASP A 55 2.17 1.51 7.17
CA ASP A 55 2.27 1.43 8.64
C ASP A 55 1.93 2.77 9.30
N SER A 56 2.21 3.89 8.62
CA SER A 56 1.92 5.20 9.17
C SER A 56 0.44 5.53 9.21
N ILE A 57 -0.40 4.82 8.45
CA ILE A 57 -1.85 5.07 8.46
C ILE A 57 -2.42 4.90 9.85
N ARG A 58 -2.07 3.82 10.52
CA ARG A 58 -2.59 3.54 11.86
C ARG A 58 -2.17 4.61 12.87
N ALA A 59 -0.95 5.09 12.76
CA ALA A 59 -0.42 6.09 13.67
C ALA A 59 -1.00 7.48 13.41
N ALA A 60 -1.08 7.87 12.14
CA ALA A 60 -1.51 9.22 11.78
C ALA A 60 -3.02 9.36 11.70
N TYR A 61 -3.71 8.31 11.27
CA TYR A 61 -5.15 8.36 11.04
C TYR A 61 -5.85 7.14 11.63
N PRO A 62 -5.85 7.02 12.98
CA PRO A 62 -6.41 5.82 13.63
C PRO A 62 -7.89 5.59 13.33
N LEU A 63 -8.64 6.64 12.99
CA LEU A 63 -10.06 6.51 12.67
C LEU A 63 -10.31 6.13 11.21
N ALA A 64 -9.26 6.03 10.39
CA ALA A 64 -9.39 5.67 8.98
C ALA A 64 -9.51 4.16 8.83
N LEU A 65 -10.64 3.62 9.27
CA LEU A 65 -10.81 2.16 9.32
C LEU A 65 -10.74 1.51 7.94
N ASN A 66 -11.33 2.16 6.94
CA ASN A 66 -11.29 1.64 5.57
C ASN A 66 -9.86 1.63 5.01
N ALA A 67 -9.14 2.72 5.20
CA ALA A 67 -7.76 2.81 4.73
C ALA A 67 -6.87 1.81 5.48
N ARG A 68 -7.11 1.61 6.77
CA ARG A 68 -6.36 0.63 7.54
C ARG A 68 -6.58 -0.79 7.03
N GLU A 69 -7.82 -1.12 6.71
CA GLU A 69 -8.16 -2.43 6.17
C GLU A 69 -7.55 -2.63 4.78
N GLU A 70 -7.68 -1.62 3.94
CA GLU A 70 -7.07 -1.66 2.60
C GLU A 70 -5.55 -1.76 2.72
N GLY A 71 -4.97 -1.10 3.70
CA GLY A 71 -3.54 -1.14 3.96
C GLY A 71 -3.03 -2.53 4.30
N ILE A 72 -3.83 -3.34 5.01
CA ILE A 72 -3.44 -4.72 5.31
C ILE A 72 -3.24 -5.50 4.01
N LEU A 73 -4.21 -5.43 3.11
CA LEU A 73 -4.11 -6.15 1.84
C LEU A 73 -2.99 -5.61 0.97
N LEU A 74 -2.82 -4.30 0.95
CA LEU A 74 -1.75 -3.71 0.17
C LEU A 74 -0.38 -4.10 0.72
N LYS A 75 -0.22 -4.12 2.04
CA LYS A 75 1.03 -4.55 2.64
C LYS A 75 1.36 -6.00 2.31
N ASP A 76 0.36 -6.87 2.35
CA ASP A 76 0.56 -8.27 1.95
C ASP A 76 1.03 -8.36 0.51
N SER A 77 0.46 -7.54 -0.38
CA SER A 77 0.87 -7.50 -1.78
C SER A 77 2.30 -7.00 -1.93
N VAL A 78 2.68 -5.98 -1.18
CA VAL A 78 4.04 -5.44 -1.20
C VAL A 78 5.05 -6.49 -0.78
N LEU A 79 4.76 -7.19 0.32
CA LEU A 79 5.67 -8.20 0.85
C LEU A 79 5.76 -9.41 -0.09
N LEU A 80 4.66 -9.76 -0.73
CA LEU A 80 4.67 -10.83 -1.73
C LEU A 80 5.52 -10.45 -2.94
N GLU A 81 5.35 -9.24 -3.46
CA GLU A 81 6.13 -8.77 -4.60
C GLU A 81 7.62 -8.73 -4.26
N GLN A 82 7.94 -8.26 -3.06
CA GLN A 82 9.33 -8.23 -2.60
C GLN A 82 9.93 -9.63 -2.52
N ALA A 83 9.18 -10.58 -1.96
CA ALA A 83 9.64 -11.96 -1.85
C ALA A 83 9.83 -12.60 -3.23
N CYS A 84 8.92 -12.33 -4.16
CA CYS A 84 9.04 -12.83 -5.53
C CYS A 84 10.27 -12.26 -6.23
N GLU A 85 10.55 -10.98 -6.01
CA GLU A 85 11.74 -10.36 -6.60
C GLU A 85 13.02 -10.95 -6.00
N GLU A 86 13.06 -11.16 -4.69
CA GLU A 86 14.20 -11.79 -4.05
C GLU A 86 14.46 -13.19 -4.65
N LEU A 87 13.40 -13.98 -4.84
CA LEU A 87 13.52 -15.31 -5.40
C LEU A 87 14.03 -15.26 -6.85
N ARG A 88 13.48 -14.35 -7.65
CA ARG A 88 13.89 -14.19 -9.04
C ARG A 88 15.35 -13.78 -9.13
N ASN A 89 15.78 -12.84 -8.31
CA ASN A 89 17.17 -12.38 -8.30
C ASN A 89 18.11 -13.49 -7.86
N ALA A 90 17.71 -14.27 -6.88
CA ALA A 90 18.52 -15.39 -6.41
C ALA A 90 18.74 -16.43 -7.51
N LYS A 91 17.70 -16.70 -8.28
CA LYS A 91 17.79 -17.65 -9.40
C LYS A 91 18.75 -17.17 -10.48
N GLU A 92 18.80 -15.86 -10.72
CA GLU A 92 19.67 -15.31 -11.74
C GLU A 92 21.12 -15.23 -11.33
N ILE A 93 21.39 -15.00 -10.04
CA ILE A 93 22.74 -14.66 -9.59
C ILE A 93 23.54 -15.86 -9.11
N ALA A 94 22.94 -16.68 -8.27
CA ALA A 94 23.78 -17.46 -7.40
C ALA A 94 23.79 -18.95 -7.61
N GLY A 95 22.84 -19.46 -8.30
CA GLY A 95 22.77 -20.90 -8.41
C GLY A 95 22.68 -21.57 -7.04
N ASP A 96 23.68 -22.35 -6.70
CA ASP A 96 23.58 -23.22 -5.52
C ASP A 96 23.96 -22.59 -4.19
N THR A 97 24.40 -21.33 -4.19
CA THR A 97 24.92 -20.72 -2.97
C THR A 97 23.84 -20.09 -2.09
N ILE A 98 22.61 -19.98 -2.62
CA ILE A 98 21.49 -19.38 -1.89
C ILE A 98 20.46 -20.46 -1.63
N ASP A 99 19.87 -20.38 -0.44
CA ASP A 99 18.81 -21.31 -0.09
C ASP A 99 17.52 -20.96 -0.83
N MET A 100 17.37 -21.54 -2.00
CA MET A 100 16.20 -21.35 -2.84
C MET A 100 14.93 -21.86 -2.19
N GLU A 101 15.05 -22.91 -1.40
CA GLU A 101 13.91 -23.48 -0.70
C GLU A 101 13.33 -22.50 0.30
N GLU A 102 14.19 -21.84 1.07
CA GLU A 102 13.75 -20.84 2.04
C GLU A 102 13.03 -19.68 1.35
N LEU A 103 13.60 -19.19 0.24
CA LEU A 103 12.96 -18.10 -0.51
C LEU A 103 11.63 -18.53 -1.11
N GLN A 104 11.55 -19.75 -1.59
CA GLN A 104 10.29 -20.29 -2.12
C GLN A 104 9.23 -20.40 -1.02
N MET A 105 9.63 -20.83 0.17
CA MET A 105 8.71 -20.91 1.31
C MET A 105 8.21 -19.54 1.72
N LYS A 106 9.08 -18.53 1.63
CA LYS A 106 8.71 -17.15 1.94
C LYS A 106 7.64 -16.64 0.98
N VAL A 107 7.81 -16.90 -0.31
CA VAL A 107 6.80 -16.54 -1.32
C VAL A 107 5.47 -17.22 -0.99
N THR A 108 5.51 -18.52 -0.74
CA THR A 108 4.30 -19.28 -0.42
C THR A 108 3.60 -18.73 0.83
N PHE A 109 4.38 -18.35 1.83
CA PHE A 109 3.83 -17.77 3.06
C PHE A 109 3.04 -16.51 2.76
N TYR A 110 3.61 -15.58 1.99
CA TYR A 110 2.93 -14.32 1.70
C TYR A 110 1.75 -14.50 0.75
N GLU A 111 1.80 -15.47 -0.16
CA GLU A 111 0.65 -15.81 -0.98
C GLU A 111 -0.52 -16.28 -0.13
N ARG A 112 -0.25 -17.15 0.83
CA ARG A 112 -1.30 -17.66 1.72
C ARG A 112 -1.84 -16.58 2.65
N LYS A 113 -0.95 -15.72 3.14
CA LYS A 113 -1.36 -14.63 4.01
C LYS A 113 -2.27 -13.66 3.27
N LEU A 114 -1.91 -13.29 2.05
CA LEU A 114 -2.74 -12.41 1.24
C LEU A 114 -4.11 -13.04 0.99
N GLN A 115 -4.12 -14.30 0.61
CA GLN A 115 -5.38 -15.01 0.35
C GLN A 115 -6.27 -15.03 1.60
N HIS A 116 -5.68 -15.36 2.75
CA HIS A 116 -6.41 -15.39 4.01
C HIS A 116 -7.00 -14.00 4.33
N ASP A 117 -6.22 -12.94 4.16
CA ASP A 117 -6.68 -11.60 4.50
C ASP A 117 -7.78 -11.12 3.54
N ILE A 118 -7.70 -11.51 2.26
CA ILE A 118 -8.75 -11.24 1.29
C ILE A 118 -10.06 -11.93 1.73
N GLU A 119 -9.96 -13.17 2.13
CA GLU A 119 -11.13 -13.93 2.60
C GLU A 119 -11.74 -13.31 3.85
N GLN A 120 -10.90 -12.85 4.78
CA GLN A 120 -11.38 -12.19 5.98
C GLN A 120 -12.11 -10.88 5.65
N LYS A 121 -11.59 -10.13 4.71
CA LYS A 121 -12.25 -8.89 4.29
C LYS A 121 -13.61 -9.17 3.65
N GLN A 122 -13.69 -10.20 2.82
CA GLN A 122 -14.94 -10.55 2.16
C GLN A 122 -15.99 -11.08 3.13
N ALA A 123 -15.57 -11.63 4.26
CA ALA A 123 -16.47 -12.17 5.26
C ALA A 123 -17.17 -11.09 6.09
N HIS A 124 -16.69 -9.83 6.02
CA HIS A 124 -17.31 -8.70 6.73
C HIS A 124 -18.17 -7.86 5.76
#